data_e033555072c9065517ec4df46a93ee9a
#
_entry.id   e033555072c9065517ec4df46a93ee9a
#
_cell.length_a   1.000
_cell.length_b   1.000
_cell.length_c   1.000
_cell.angle_alpha   90.00
_cell.angle_beta   90.00
_cell.angle_gamma   90.00
#
_symmetry.space_group_name_H-M   'P 1'
#
loop_
_entity.id
_entity.type
_entity.pdbx_description
1 polymer ?
#
loop_
_entity_poly.entity_id
_entity_poly.type
_entity_poly.pdbx_seq_one_letter_code
_entity_poly.pdbx_strand_id
1 'polypeptide(L)'
;VVLFPQEVLPLHIFEPRYRMMLRTVMAEDRRFGVVRWDPQEQRMADVGCCAEILHCQTQDDDRSNIVTLGQQRFRVLDIVREAPFRVGLVSWIEDSVSESHSDLDDLASRVTQALRDVVELTGKLIGKPSVLPADLPDLPRELSFWIGSHLGGPVADHQQALLEITDTAERLQQEFTLLDQTRRQLAARTVLKDTFEGLGDDDDADFDGLDPGDDQRDAFGDR
;
A
#
# COMPACT_ATOMS: atom_id res chain seq x y z
N VAL A 1 -11.03 0.20 4.81
CA VAL A 1 -9.80 -0.62 4.79
C VAL A 1 -10.09 -1.93 4.07
N VAL A 2 -9.12 -2.48 3.37
CA VAL A 2 -9.08 -3.84 2.82
C VAL A 2 -8.04 -4.60 3.62
N LEU A 3 -8.28 -5.84 3.94
CA LEU A 3 -7.35 -6.73 4.64
C LEU A 3 -7.04 -7.93 3.76
N PHE A 4 -5.76 -8.24 3.63
CA PHE A 4 -5.30 -9.41 2.88
C PHE A 4 -4.89 -10.56 3.80
N PRO A 5 -4.89 -11.81 3.31
CA PRO A 5 -4.28 -12.93 4.02
C PRO A 5 -2.81 -12.63 4.40
N GLN A 6 -2.42 -13.00 5.62
CA GLN A 6 -1.10 -12.78 6.23
C GLN A 6 -0.73 -11.30 6.48
N GLU A 7 -1.59 -10.35 6.18
CA GLU A 7 -1.38 -8.94 6.50
C GLU A 7 -1.64 -8.68 7.98
N VAL A 8 -0.73 -7.90 8.61
CA VAL A 8 -0.91 -7.41 9.98
C VAL A 8 -1.64 -6.08 9.95
N LEU A 9 -2.80 -6.02 10.60
CA LEU A 9 -3.63 -4.81 10.65
C LEU A 9 -3.81 -4.35 12.11
N PRO A 10 -3.19 -3.24 12.54
CA PRO A 10 -3.48 -2.62 13.82
C PRO A 10 -4.79 -1.82 13.73
N LEU A 11 -5.65 -1.96 14.73
CA LEU A 11 -6.93 -1.26 14.81
C LEU A 11 -7.12 -0.61 16.18
N HIS A 12 -7.71 0.58 16.18
CA HIS A 12 -8.19 1.26 17.39
C HIS A 12 -9.71 1.13 17.48
N ILE A 13 -10.19 0.40 18.46
CA ILE A 13 -11.61 0.11 18.68
C ILE A 13 -12.19 1.09 19.71
N PHE A 14 -12.96 2.06 19.26
CA PHE A 14 -13.55 3.10 20.10
C PHE A 14 -15.09 3.16 20.01
N GLU A 15 -15.67 2.76 18.88
CA GLU A 15 -17.11 2.79 18.68
C GLU A 15 -17.82 1.76 19.58
N PRO A 16 -18.96 2.11 20.24
CA PRO A 16 -19.65 1.20 21.15
C PRO A 16 -20.04 -0.14 20.50
N ARG A 17 -20.47 -0.14 19.24
CA ARG A 17 -20.82 -1.36 18.51
C ARG A 17 -19.63 -2.29 18.33
N TYR A 18 -18.45 -1.75 18.02
CA TYR A 18 -17.25 -2.56 17.83
C TYR A 18 -16.62 -2.98 19.16
N ARG A 19 -16.79 -2.21 20.24
CA ARG A 19 -16.43 -2.67 21.58
C ARG A 19 -17.27 -3.87 22.02
N MET A 20 -18.58 -3.87 21.70
CA MET A 20 -19.44 -5.03 21.94
C MET A 20 -19.02 -6.25 21.10
N MET A 21 -18.74 -6.05 19.81
CA MET A 21 -18.19 -7.09 18.94
C MET A 21 -16.92 -7.69 19.53
N LEU A 22 -15.96 -6.83 19.90
CA LEU A 22 -14.67 -7.25 20.45
C LEU A 22 -14.85 -8.13 21.70
N ARG A 23 -15.72 -7.73 22.65
CA ARG A 23 -16.01 -8.54 23.82
C ARG A 23 -16.60 -9.93 23.47
N THR A 24 -17.46 -9.99 22.45
CA THR A 24 -18.03 -11.24 21.97
C THR A 24 -16.97 -12.15 21.39
N VAL A 25 -16.19 -11.65 20.41
CA VAL A 25 -15.18 -12.50 19.73
C VAL A 25 -14.01 -12.88 20.63
N MET A 26 -13.66 -12.05 21.61
CA MET A 26 -12.62 -12.38 22.60
C MET A 26 -13.04 -13.52 23.56
N ALA A 27 -14.33 -13.74 23.74
CA ALA A 27 -14.87 -14.86 24.51
C ALA A 27 -15.01 -16.15 23.68
N GLU A 28 -14.83 -16.07 22.36
CA GLU A 28 -14.97 -17.16 21.40
C GLU A 28 -13.62 -17.50 20.75
N ASP A 29 -13.53 -17.39 19.42
CA ASP A 29 -12.35 -17.79 18.62
C ASP A 29 -11.41 -16.64 18.30
N ARG A 30 -11.68 -15.42 18.79
CA ARG A 30 -10.90 -14.21 18.58
C ARG A 30 -10.84 -13.77 17.12
N ARG A 31 -11.87 -14.07 16.33
CA ARG A 31 -11.94 -13.79 14.89
C ARG A 31 -13.14 -12.93 14.55
N PHE A 32 -12.96 -12.03 13.58
CA PHE A 32 -14.04 -11.24 12.99
C PHE A 32 -13.77 -10.97 11.52
N GLY A 33 -14.81 -10.64 10.75
CA GLY A 33 -14.68 -10.30 9.34
C GLY A 33 -14.33 -8.83 9.15
N VAL A 34 -13.34 -8.55 8.31
CA VAL A 34 -13.05 -7.21 7.78
C VAL A 34 -13.57 -7.15 6.36
N VAL A 35 -14.52 -6.23 6.12
CA VAL A 35 -15.16 -6.01 4.82
C VAL A 35 -15.12 -4.52 4.50
N ARG A 36 -14.72 -4.19 3.27
CA ARG A 36 -14.68 -2.80 2.82
C ARG A 36 -16.09 -2.23 2.71
N TRP A 37 -16.27 -1.02 3.20
CA TRP A 37 -17.44 -0.20 2.94
C TRP A 37 -17.16 0.76 1.80
N ASP A 38 -18.01 0.76 0.77
CA ASP A 38 -17.97 1.72 -0.30
C ASP A 38 -18.90 2.90 0.03
N PRO A 39 -18.37 4.11 0.28
CA PRO A 39 -19.19 5.26 0.62
C PRO A 39 -19.95 5.83 -0.57
N GLN A 40 -19.51 5.60 -1.81
CA GLN A 40 -20.17 6.08 -3.02
C GLN A 40 -21.40 5.21 -3.35
N GLU A 41 -21.20 3.91 -3.35
CA GLU A 41 -22.25 2.92 -3.58
C GLU A 41 -23.10 2.64 -2.33
N GLN A 42 -22.69 3.15 -1.16
CA GLN A 42 -23.31 2.89 0.15
C GLN A 42 -23.55 1.42 0.45
N ARG A 43 -22.61 0.57 0.03
CA ARG A 43 -22.70 -0.88 0.24
C ARG A 43 -21.40 -1.47 0.76
N MET A 44 -21.49 -2.64 1.36
CA MET A 44 -20.33 -3.46 1.65
C MET A 44 -19.87 -4.17 0.38
N ALA A 45 -18.57 -4.42 0.29
CA ALA A 45 -18.02 -5.36 -0.67
C ALA A 45 -18.52 -6.78 -0.38
N ASP A 46 -18.58 -7.61 -1.41
CA ASP A 46 -19.04 -8.99 -1.29
C ASP A 46 -17.95 -9.91 -0.72
N VAL A 47 -16.69 -9.51 -0.84
CA VAL A 47 -15.54 -10.29 -0.35
C VAL A 47 -14.82 -9.53 0.74
N GLY A 48 -14.48 -10.23 1.81
CA GLY A 48 -13.66 -9.74 2.91
C GLY A 48 -12.60 -10.76 3.33
N CYS A 49 -11.87 -10.41 4.38
CA CYS A 49 -10.87 -11.27 4.99
C CYS A 49 -11.16 -11.44 6.49
N CYS A 50 -10.99 -12.66 6.98
CA CYS A 50 -11.09 -12.97 8.39
C CYS A 50 -9.86 -12.41 9.11
N ALA A 51 -10.09 -11.63 10.16
CA ALA A 51 -9.04 -11.08 11.03
C ALA A 51 -8.99 -11.87 12.33
N GLU A 52 -7.83 -12.41 12.66
CA GLU A 52 -7.56 -13.06 13.96
C GLU A 52 -6.84 -12.08 14.87
N ILE A 53 -7.33 -11.89 16.10
CA ILE A 53 -6.76 -10.99 17.08
C ILE A 53 -5.54 -11.65 17.73
N LEU A 54 -4.36 -11.16 17.42
CA LEU A 54 -3.09 -11.62 18.00
C LEU A 54 -2.83 -10.95 19.37
N HIS A 55 -3.14 -9.66 19.45
CA HIS A 55 -2.94 -8.87 20.67
C HIS A 55 -4.11 -7.93 20.89
N CYS A 56 -4.49 -7.74 22.17
CA CYS A 56 -5.55 -6.82 22.58
C CYS A 56 -5.14 -6.10 23.86
N GLN A 57 -5.11 -4.76 23.81
CA GLN A 57 -4.84 -3.90 24.96
C GLN A 57 -6.04 -2.98 25.18
N THR A 58 -6.80 -3.25 26.24
CA THR A 58 -7.95 -2.42 26.64
C THR A 58 -7.48 -1.29 27.53
N GLN A 59 -8.00 -0.10 27.31
CA GLN A 59 -7.77 1.12 28.09
C GLN A 59 -8.85 1.28 29.17
N ASP A 60 -8.61 2.19 30.13
CA ASP A 60 -9.52 2.46 31.27
C ASP A 60 -10.92 2.95 30.81
N ASP A 61 -10.99 3.58 29.65
CA ASP A 61 -12.24 4.08 29.03
C ASP A 61 -12.94 3.07 28.10
N ASP A 62 -12.52 1.79 28.20
CA ASP A 62 -13.10 0.69 27.45
C ASP A 62 -12.81 0.73 25.92
N ARG A 63 -11.92 1.62 25.46
CA ARG A 63 -11.33 1.57 24.13
C ARG A 63 -10.23 0.52 24.08
N SER A 64 -9.95 -0.03 22.93
CA SER A 64 -8.94 -1.08 22.79
C SER A 64 -8.07 -0.85 21.57
N ASN A 65 -6.76 -1.07 21.73
CA ASN A 65 -5.85 -1.23 20.62
C ASN A 65 -5.67 -2.73 20.37
N ILE A 66 -5.92 -3.16 19.17
CA ILE A 66 -5.75 -4.57 18.78
C ILE A 66 -4.78 -4.68 17.62
N VAL A 67 -4.06 -5.78 17.56
CA VAL A 67 -3.26 -6.19 16.42
C VAL A 67 -3.89 -7.46 15.86
N THR A 68 -4.23 -7.44 14.58
CA THR A 68 -4.86 -8.57 13.91
C THR A 68 -4.01 -9.08 12.77
N LEU A 69 -4.19 -10.35 12.42
CA LEU A 69 -3.59 -11.01 11.27
C LEU A 69 -4.70 -11.46 10.32
N GLY A 70 -4.59 -11.09 9.07
CA GLY A 70 -5.46 -11.56 8.00
C GLY A 70 -5.30 -13.06 7.80
N GLN A 71 -6.42 -13.77 7.81
CA GLN A 71 -6.51 -15.22 7.64
C GLN A 71 -7.11 -15.56 6.26
N GLN A 72 -8.10 -16.39 6.23
CA GLN A 72 -8.78 -16.80 5.00
C GLN A 72 -9.75 -15.73 4.51
N ARG A 73 -9.86 -15.59 3.18
CA ARG A 73 -10.88 -14.76 2.54
C ARG A 73 -12.25 -15.43 2.61
N PHE A 74 -13.29 -14.62 2.59
CA PHE A 74 -14.66 -15.12 2.56
C PHE A 74 -15.55 -14.25 1.65
N ARG A 75 -16.60 -14.85 1.16
CA ARG A 75 -17.71 -14.16 0.47
C ARG A 75 -18.89 -14.05 1.43
N VAL A 76 -19.45 -12.85 1.56
CA VAL A 76 -20.69 -12.61 2.29
C VAL A 76 -21.85 -13.13 1.47
N LEU A 77 -22.62 -14.05 2.04
CA LEU A 77 -23.81 -14.63 1.42
C LEU A 77 -25.08 -13.91 1.85
N ASP A 78 -25.15 -13.53 3.14
CA ASP A 78 -26.32 -12.86 3.71
C ASP A 78 -25.94 -12.14 5.00
N ILE A 79 -26.72 -11.12 5.38
CA ILE A 79 -26.61 -10.44 6.68
C ILE A 79 -27.75 -10.90 7.58
N VAL A 80 -27.41 -11.74 8.54
CA VAL A 80 -28.40 -12.35 9.45
C VAL A 80 -28.74 -11.45 10.64
N ARG A 81 -27.92 -10.41 10.92
CA ARG A 81 -28.16 -9.41 11.97
C ARG A 81 -27.43 -8.12 11.66
N GLU A 82 -28.12 -6.98 11.78
CA GLU A 82 -27.57 -5.64 11.52
C GLU A 82 -27.03 -4.94 12.77
N ALA A 83 -27.66 -5.14 13.91
CA ALA A 83 -27.33 -4.42 15.13
C ALA A 83 -27.12 -5.38 16.33
N PRO A 84 -26.25 -5.01 17.31
CA PRO A 84 -25.45 -3.79 17.43
C PRO A 84 -24.25 -3.74 16.49
N PHE A 85 -23.82 -4.86 15.96
CA PHE A 85 -22.83 -5.03 14.89
C PHE A 85 -23.35 -6.08 13.91
N ARG A 86 -22.87 -6.01 12.67
CA ARG A 86 -23.31 -6.93 11.62
C ARG A 86 -22.79 -8.34 11.87
N VAL A 87 -23.65 -9.32 11.65
CA VAL A 87 -23.32 -10.74 11.62
C VAL A 87 -23.79 -11.30 10.29
N GLY A 88 -22.89 -11.91 9.54
CA GLY A 88 -23.18 -12.46 8.22
C GLY A 88 -22.98 -13.96 8.14
N LEU A 89 -23.72 -14.57 7.25
CA LEU A 89 -23.44 -15.91 6.74
C LEU A 89 -22.38 -15.76 5.64
N VAL A 90 -21.31 -16.54 5.72
CA VAL A 90 -20.18 -16.45 4.80
C VAL A 90 -19.80 -17.79 4.20
N SER A 91 -19.19 -17.76 3.02
CA SER A 91 -18.53 -18.91 2.40
C SER A 91 -17.04 -18.61 2.28
N TRP A 92 -16.19 -19.54 2.71
CA TRP A 92 -14.76 -19.43 2.56
C TRP A 92 -14.34 -19.45 1.08
N ILE A 93 -13.36 -18.65 0.74
CA ILE A 93 -12.79 -18.57 -0.62
C ILE A 93 -11.39 -19.18 -0.60
N GLU A 94 -11.15 -20.08 -1.53
CA GLU A 94 -9.83 -20.60 -1.86
C GLU A 94 -9.48 -20.21 -3.30
N ASP A 95 -8.19 -20.04 -3.57
CA ASP A 95 -7.75 -19.81 -4.94
C ASP A 95 -7.93 -21.11 -5.75
N SER A 96 -8.29 -20.97 -7.01
CA SER A 96 -8.31 -22.06 -7.96
C SER A 96 -6.88 -22.59 -8.18
N VAL A 97 -6.78 -23.90 -8.33
CA VAL A 97 -5.48 -24.54 -8.61
C VAL A 97 -5.12 -24.28 -10.06
N SER A 98 -4.01 -23.57 -10.31
CA SER A 98 -3.48 -23.37 -11.66
C SER A 98 -2.90 -24.69 -12.19
N GLU A 99 -3.20 -25.03 -13.44
CA GLU A 99 -2.72 -26.26 -14.07
C GLU A 99 -1.21 -26.22 -14.43
N SER A 100 -0.61 -25.02 -14.54
CA SER A 100 0.79 -24.85 -14.95
C SER A 100 1.60 -24.12 -13.85
N HIS A 101 2.35 -24.91 -13.06
CA HIS A 101 3.20 -24.35 -11.99
C HIS A 101 4.40 -23.57 -12.56
N SER A 102 5.00 -24.01 -13.67
CA SER A 102 6.19 -23.35 -14.26
C SER A 102 5.87 -21.91 -14.73
N ASP A 103 4.72 -21.73 -15.37
CA ASP A 103 4.31 -20.41 -15.87
C ASP A 103 3.96 -19.45 -14.74
N LEU A 104 3.48 -19.99 -13.62
CA LEU A 104 3.16 -19.22 -12.43
C LEU A 104 4.42 -18.72 -11.71
N ASP A 105 5.45 -19.58 -11.60
CA ASP A 105 6.73 -19.21 -10.99
C ASP A 105 7.49 -18.18 -11.85
N ASP A 106 7.43 -18.30 -13.19
CA ASP A 106 8.00 -17.32 -14.11
C ASP A 106 7.29 -15.97 -13.98
N LEU A 107 5.95 -15.97 -13.88
CA LEU A 107 5.17 -14.77 -13.66
C LEU A 107 5.49 -14.12 -12.31
N ALA A 108 5.56 -14.89 -11.24
CA ALA A 108 5.94 -14.41 -9.90
C ALA A 108 7.34 -13.77 -9.90
N SER A 109 8.29 -14.37 -10.61
CA SER A 109 9.64 -13.82 -10.78
C SER A 109 9.63 -12.47 -11.51
N ARG A 110 8.84 -12.34 -12.56
CA ARG A 110 8.68 -11.07 -13.31
C ARG A 110 8.02 -9.99 -12.46
N VAL A 111 7.00 -10.33 -11.68
CA VAL A 111 6.32 -9.41 -10.75
C VAL A 111 7.28 -8.93 -9.68
N THR A 112 8.07 -9.86 -9.09
CA THR A 112 9.09 -9.53 -8.10
C THR A 112 10.15 -8.58 -8.67
N GLN A 113 10.58 -8.79 -9.92
CA GLN A 113 11.54 -7.88 -10.56
C GLN A 113 10.92 -6.48 -10.77
N ALA A 114 9.69 -6.40 -11.26
CA ALA A 114 8.98 -5.12 -11.43
C ALA A 114 8.82 -4.36 -10.10
N LEU A 115 8.51 -5.08 -9.03
CA LEU A 115 8.41 -4.52 -7.69
C LEU A 115 9.76 -3.98 -7.21
N ARG A 116 10.84 -4.71 -7.44
CA ARG A 116 12.21 -4.28 -7.11
C ARG A 116 12.58 -2.99 -7.84
N ASP A 117 12.28 -2.92 -9.14
CA ASP A 117 12.52 -1.73 -9.96
C ASP A 117 11.75 -0.51 -9.43
N VAL A 118 10.47 -0.68 -9.04
CA VAL A 118 9.64 0.38 -8.46
C VAL A 118 10.22 0.88 -7.13
N VAL A 119 10.65 -0.02 -6.25
CA VAL A 119 11.26 0.34 -4.95
C VAL A 119 12.57 1.10 -5.16
N GLU A 120 13.42 0.65 -6.08
CA GLU A 120 14.70 1.32 -6.40
C GLU A 120 14.47 2.73 -6.98
N LEU A 121 13.57 2.87 -7.96
CA LEU A 121 13.24 4.17 -8.56
C LEU A 121 12.63 5.12 -7.54
N THR A 122 11.78 4.62 -6.65
CA THR A 122 11.23 5.42 -5.56
C THR A 122 12.34 5.90 -4.64
N GLY A 123 13.28 5.02 -4.26
CA GLY A 123 14.44 5.38 -3.45
C GLY A 123 15.29 6.49 -4.09
N LYS A 124 15.55 6.42 -5.40
CA LYS A 124 16.25 7.46 -6.14
C LYS A 124 15.53 8.80 -6.10
N LEU A 125 14.21 8.81 -6.30
CA LEU A 125 13.42 10.05 -6.28
C LEU A 125 13.38 10.73 -4.93
N ILE A 126 13.28 9.97 -3.83
CA ILE A 126 13.26 10.54 -2.47
C ILE A 126 14.66 10.74 -1.86
N GLY A 127 15.73 10.38 -2.59
CA GLY A 127 17.11 10.49 -2.12
C GLY A 127 17.46 9.56 -0.96
N LYS A 128 16.72 8.44 -0.78
CA LYS A 128 16.96 7.43 0.25
C LYS A 128 16.98 6.05 -0.38
N PRO A 129 18.04 5.25 -0.15
CA PRO A 129 18.07 3.89 -0.64
C PRO A 129 16.89 3.11 -0.05
N SER A 130 16.10 2.48 -0.90
CA SER A 130 15.01 1.60 -0.52
C SER A 130 15.29 0.21 -1.05
N VAL A 131 15.09 -0.78 -0.19
CA VAL A 131 15.35 -2.20 -0.51
C VAL A 131 14.10 -2.99 -0.12
N LEU A 132 13.77 -3.99 -0.92
CA LEU A 132 12.70 -4.92 -0.57
C LEU A 132 13.05 -5.68 0.72
N PRO A 133 12.05 -6.02 1.55
CA PRO A 133 12.24 -6.90 2.69
C PRO A 133 12.89 -8.22 2.28
N ALA A 134 13.75 -8.75 3.16
CA ALA A 134 14.43 -10.02 2.92
C ALA A 134 13.49 -11.25 3.05
N ASP A 135 12.35 -11.06 3.68
CA ASP A 135 11.32 -12.06 4.00
C ASP A 135 10.13 -12.01 3.03
N LEU A 136 10.36 -11.62 1.78
CA LEU A 136 9.33 -11.71 0.74
C LEU A 136 8.84 -13.16 0.62
N PRO A 137 7.53 -13.38 0.49
CA PRO A 137 6.99 -14.72 0.29
C PRO A 137 7.53 -15.38 -0.98
N ASP A 138 7.96 -16.64 -0.89
CA ASP A 138 8.44 -17.42 -2.03
C ASP A 138 7.31 -18.02 -2.86
N LEU A 139 6.16 -18.32 -2.22
CA LEU A 139 5.03 -18.92 -2.91
C LEU A 139 4.25 -17.86 -3.69
N PRO A 140 3.94 -18.09 -4.98
CA PRO A 140 3.27 -17.11 -5.85
C PRO A 140 1.94 -16.57 -5.27
N ARG A 141 1.14 -17.42 -4.64
CA ARG A 141 -0.11 -17.02 -3.99
C ARG A 141 0.12 -16.06 -2.83
N GLU A 142 1.07 -16.37 -1.96
CA GLU A 142 1.39 -15.55 -0.79
C GLU A 142 2.03 -14.23 -1.21
N LEU A 143 2.93 -14.29 -2.21
CA LEU A 143 3.54 -13.11 -2.82
C LEU A 143 2.47 -12.16 -3.36
N SER A 144 1.48 -12.66 -4.08
CA SER A 144 0.41 -11.81 -4.63
C SER A 144 -0.41 -11.13 -3.53
N PHE A 145 -0.75 -11.80 -2.44
CA PHE A 145 -1.43 -11.15 -1.33
C PHE A 145 -0.54 -10.12 -0.61
N TRP A 146 0.74 -10.42 -0.49
CA TRP A 146 1.70 -9.49 0.08
C TRP A 146 1.81 -8.21 -0.77
N ILE A 147 1.93 -8.34 -2.09
CA ILE A 147 1.95 -7.19 -3.02
C ILE A 147 0.65 -6.39 -2.90
N GLY A 148 -0.50 -7.04 -2.98
CA GLY A 148 -1.81 -6.38 -2.86
C GLY A 148 -1.96 -5.56 -1.59
N SER A 149 -1.47 -6.08 -0.44
CA SER A 149 -1.52 -5.36 0.85
C SER A 149 -0.58 -4.14 0.91
N HIS A 150 0.53 -4.15 0.13
CA HIS A 150 1.55 -3.10 0.13
C HIS A 150 1.40 -2.09 -1.01
N LEU A 151 0.39 -2.20 -1.86
CA LEU A 151 0.09 -1.19 -2.87
C LEU A 151 -0.21 0.15 -2.19
N GLY A 152 0.62 1.16 -2.48
CA GLY A 152 0.49 2.49 -1.88
C GLY A 152 -0.49 3.41 -2.61
N GLY A 153 -1.00 4.42 -1.90
CA GLY A 153 -1.84 5.48 -2.47
C GLY A 153 -3.35 5.25 -2.31
N PRO A 154 -4.22 6.05 -2.96
CA PRO A 154 -5.68 5.96 -2.87
C PRO A 154 -6.22 4.81 -3.74
N VAL A 155 -5.81 3.58 -3.42
CA VAL A 155 -6.00 2.39 -4.26
C VAL A 155 -6.94 1.35 -3.63
N ALA A 156 -7.80 1.76 -2.69
CA ALA A 156 -8.71 0.84 -2.01
C ALA A 156 -9.60 0.04 -2.99
N ASP A 157 -9.94 0.62 -4.15
CA ASP A 157 -10.70 -0.07 -5.19
C ASP A 157 -9.87 -1.15 -5.88
N HIS A 158 -8.60 -0.85 -6.20
CA HIS A 158 -7.68 -1.84 -6.77
C HIS A 158 -7.38 -2.95 -5.77
N GLN A 159 -7.14 -2.61 -4.49
CA GLN A 159 -6.94 -3.62 -3.45
C GLN A 159 -8.15 -4.54 -3.30
N GLN A 160 -9.35 -3.97 -3.31
CA GLN A 160 -10.58 -4.76 -3.24
C GLN A 160 -10.71 -5.68 -4.46
N ALA A 161 -10.46 -5.18 -5.67
CA ALA A 161 -10.48 -5.99 -6.88
C ALA A 161 -9.48 -7.15 -6.82
N LEU A 162 -8.25 -6.90 -6.37
CA LEU A 162 -7.23 -7.94 -6.19
C LEU A 162 -7.64 -8.98 -5.13
N LEU A 163 -8.27 -8.54 -4.02
CA LEU A 163 -8.77 -9.44 -2.98
C LEU A 163 -9.86 -10.38 -3.50
N GLU A 164 -10.67 -9.95 -4.47
CA GLU A 164 -11.79 -10.70 -5.04
C GLU A 164 -11.35 -11.77 -6.05
N ILE A 165 -10.19 -11.62 -6.69
CA ILE A 165 -9.66 -12.56 -7.67
C ILE A 165 -9.36 -13.90 -6.99
N THR A 166 -9.85 -14.99 -7.57
CA THR A 166 -9.65 -16.35 -7.08
C THR A 166 -8.61 -17.13 -7.88
N ASP A 167 -8.05 -16.55 -8.93
CA ASP A 167 -6.95 -17.11 -9.70
C ASP A 167 -5.67 -16.35 -9.38
N THR A 168 -4.65 -17.07 -8.88
CA THR A 168 -3.36 -16.47 -8.51
C THR A 168 -2.61 -15.89 -9.72
N ALA A 169 -2.69 -16.53 -10.89
CA ALA A 169 -2.02 -16.04 -12.09
C ALA A 169 -2.69 -14.74 -12.59
N GLU A 170 -4.02 -14.69 -12.59
CA GLU A 170 -4.76 -13.47 -12.94
C GLU A 170 -4.43 -12.33 -11.98
N ARG A 171 -4.38 -12.58 -10.67
CA ARG A 171 -4.02 -11.57 -9.66
C ARG A 171 -2.61 -11.04 -9.87
N LEU A 172 -1.61 -11.92 -10.03
CA LEU A 172 -0.22 -11.54 -10.34
C LEU A 172 -0.11 -10.76 -11.66
N GLN A 173 -0.88 -11.11 -12.68
CA GLN A 173 -0.88 -10.40 -13.95
C GLN A 173 -1.43 -8.97 -13.81
N GLN A 174 -2.46 -8.76 -13.00
CA GLN A 174 -2.97 -7.42 -12.69
C GLN A 174 -1.97 -6.62 -11.88
N GLU A 175 -1.33 -7.22 -10.89
CA GLU A 175 -0.25 -6.60 -10.10
C GLU A 175 0.94 -6.21 -10.96
N PHE A 176 1.36 -7.09 -11.87
CA PHE A 176 2.40 -6.78 -12.85
C PHE A 176 2.07 -5.54 -13.68
N THR A 177 0.83 -5.46 -14.16
CA THR A 177 0.37 -4.32 -14.97
C THR A 177 0.44 -3.01 -14.17
N LEU A 178 -0.01 -3.01 -12.92
CA LEU A 178 0.05 -1.84 -12.03
C LEU A 178 1.50 -1.44 -11.71
N LEU A 179 2.36 -2.40 -11.41
CA LEU A 179 3.77 -2.17 -11.13
C LEU A 179 4.52 -1.63 -12.36
N ASP A 180 4.27 -2.18 -13.55
CA ASP A 180 4.90 -1.73 -14.78
C ASP A 180 4.48 -0.30 -15.16
N GLN A 181 3.21 0.06 -14.97
CA GLN A 181 2.73 1.44 -15.12
C GLN A 181 3.42 2.39 -14.13
N THR A 182 3.50 2.00 -12.86
CA THR A 182 4.16 2.78 -11.82
C THR A 182 5.65 2.94 -12.13
N ARG A 183 6.32 1.87 -12.54
CA ARG A 183 7.74 1.88 -12.95
C ARG A 183 7.99 2.88 -14.07
N ARG A 184 7.17 2.88 -15.12
CA ARG A 184 7.28 3.83 -16.24
C ARG A 184 7.10 5.28 -15.79
N GLN A 185 6.14 5.54 -14.91
CA GLN A 185 5.91 6.89 -14.37
C GLN A 185 7.09 7.37 -13.51
N LEU A 186 7.62 6.51 -12.65
CA LEU A 186 8.76 6.83 -11.80
C LEU A 186 10.03 7.04 -12.63
N ALA A 187 10.28 6.20 -13.64
CA ALA A 187 11.42 6.36 -14.53
C ALA A 187 11.38 7.71 -15.27
N ALA A 188 10.22 8.12 -15.78
CA ALA A 188 10.08 9.44 -16.42
C ALA A 188 10.35 10.59 -15.45
N ARG A 189 9.88 10.48 -14.19
CA ARG A 189 10.15 11.50 -13.15
C ARG A 189 11.61 11.56 -12.76
N THR A 190 12.31 10.42 -12.69
CA THR A 190 13.74 10.36 -12.37
C THR A 190 14.55 11.08 -13.45
N VAL A 191 14.28 10.82 -14.73
CA VAL A 191 14.94 11.52 -15.84
C VAL A 191 14.73 13.04 -15.79
N LEU A 192 13.50 13.47 -15.50
CA LEU A 192 13.21 14.90 -15.35
C LEU A 192 13.99 15.53 -14.19
N LYS A 193 14.03 14.85 -13.03
CA LYS A 193 14.79 15.33 -11.86
C LYS A 193 16.27 15.49 -12.19
N ASP A 194 16.91 14.47 -12.78
CA ASP A 194 18.31 14.47 -13.15
C ASP A 194 18.62 15.59 -14.16
N THR A 195 17.68 15.86 -15.10
CA THR A 195 17.82 16.95 -16.08
C THR A 195 17.77 18.32 -15.40
N PHE A 196 16.88 18.55 -14.45
CA PHE A 196 16.78 19.82 -13.74
C PHE A 196 17.93 20.04 -12.76
N GLU A 197 18.42 19.01 -12.10
CA GLU A 197 19.60 19.11 -11.22
C GLU A 197 20.87 19.40 -12.04
N GLY A 198 21.03 18.83 -13.24
CA GLY A 198 22.16 19.09 -14.14
C GLY A 198 22.14 20.49 -14.80
N LEU A 199 20.98 21.16 -14.88
CA LEU A 199 20.87 22.52 -15.39
C LEU A 199 21.19 23.62 -14.33
N GLY A 200 21.20 23.24 -13.04
CA GLY A 200 21.48 24.14 -11.93
C GLY A 200 22.98 24.33 -11.63
N ASP A 201 23.84 23.42 -12.10
CA ASP A 201 25.27 23.44 -11.81
C ASP A 201 26.08 24.28 -12.85
N ASP A 202 25.48 24.69 -13.98
CA ASP A 202 26.18 25.44 -15.04
C ASP A 202 26.10 26.99 -14.90
N ASP A 203 25.33 27.53 -13.96
CA ASP A 203 25.15 28.99 -13.82
C ASP A 203 26.12 29.67 -12.83
N ASP A 204 27.03 28.95 -12.17
CA ASP A 204 28.05 29.56 -11.27
C ASP A 204 29.46 29.72 -11.87
N ALA A 205 29.64 29.54 -13.17
CA ALA A 205 30.91 29.79 -13.85
C ALA A 205 30.78 31.03 -14.75
N ASP A 206 31.48 32.09 -14.38
CA ASP A 206 31.78 33.34 -15.09
C ASP A 206 30.99 34.59 -14.66
N PHE A 207 31.23 35.05 -13.45
CA PHE A 207 31.19 36.47 -13.19
C PHE A 207 32.38 36.90 -12.32
N ASP A 208 33.59 36.68 -12.82
CA ASP A 208 34.81 37.31 -12.30
C ASP A 208 35.43 38.17 -13.37
N GLY A 209 35.37 39.48 -13.22
CA GLY A 209 36.17 40.39 -14.06
C GLY A 209 35.49 41.62 -14.63
N LEU A 210 35.00 42.51 -13.79
CA LEU A 210 35.02 43.96 -14.21
C LEU A 210 35.60 44.78 -13.05
N ASP A 211 36.88 45.06 -13.18
CA ASP A 211 37.66 46.07 -12.47
C ASP A 211 37.04 47.47 -12.69
N PRO A 212 36.65 48.23 -11.65
CA PRO A 212 36.32 49.63 -11.81
C PRO A 212 37.61 50.44 -11.74
N GLY A 213 38.19 50.67 -12.94
CA GLY A 213 39.29 51.61 -13.15
C GLY A 213 38.95 52.97 -12.59
N ASP A 214 39.92 53.45 -11.85
CA ASP A 214 40.27 54.72 -11.37
C ASP A 214 39.94 55.84 -12.40
N ASP A 215 39.17 56.84 -12.03
CA ASP A 215 39.35 58.21 -12.64
C ASP A 215 39.06 59.28 -11.57
N GLN A 216 40.17 59.86 -11.13
CA GLN A 216 40.25 61.16 -10.46
C GLN A 216 39.85 62.27 -11.44
N ARG A 217 39.07 63.23 -10.96
CA ARG A 217 39.39 64.70 -11.16
C ARG A 217 38.27 65.57 -10.54
N ASP A 218 38.78 66.31 -9.56
CA ASP A 218 38.77 67.74 -9.41
C ASP A 218 37.46 68.56 -9.53
N ALA A 219 37.17 69.17 -8.43
CA ALA A 219 37.15 70.65 -8.21
C ALA A 219 35.84 71.43 -8.41
N PHE A 220 35.69 72.34 -7.47
CA PHE A 220 34.89 73.61 -7.44
C PHE A 220 33.38 73.38 -7.17
N GLY A 221 32.77 73.99 -6.18
CA GLY A 221 33.00 75.26 -5.50
C GLY A 221 31.63 75.84 -5.17
N ASP A 222 31.55 76.35 -3.98
CA ASP A 222 30.76 77.47 -3.54
C ASP A 222 29.24 77.59 -3.75
N ARG A 223 28.50 77.50 -2.76
CA ARG A 223 27.69 78.47 -1.95
C ARG A 223 26.75 77.81 -1.04
#